data_df3eb6eefa15c5467c9a0f55d11e1d06
#
_entry.id   df3eb6eefa15c5467c9a0f55d11e1d06
#
_cell.length_a   1.000
_cell.length_b   1.000
_cell.length_c   1.000
_cell.angle_alpha   90.00
_cell.angle_beta   90.00
_cell.angle_gamma   90.00
#
_symmetry.space_group_name_H-M   'P 1'
#
loop_
_entity.id
_entity.type
_entity.pdbx_description
1 polymer ?
#
loop_
_entity_poly.entity_id
_entity_poly.type
_entity_poly.pdbx_seq_one_letter_code
_entity_poly.pdbx_strand_id
1 'polypeptide(L)'
;MKIFDPKRHLPPGWDWERTQVYLFWGHAFSTLPLLGFLSRYFDARDALYIYTQGPNGTLLKELDPSRTIAPFGELILGTPLLGLACFLVVMPLLIWRYYDWHTQGAMSVYTMRRLPDRREYHCRCWTQPILSAVAELALFAVLIGLCWLLWHCATPAACR
;
A
#
# COMPACT_ATOMS: atom_id res chain seq x y z
N MET A 1 5.70 -2.27 -30.15
CA MET A 1 6.87 -2.74 -29.39
C MET A 1 6.39 -3.14 -27.98
N LYS A 2 6.29 -4.43 -27.66
CA LYS A 2 5.91 -4.88 -26.28
C LYS A 2 7.13 -4.71 -25.40
N ILE A 3 7.26 -3.54 -24.75
CA ILE A 3 8.41 -3.17 -23.93
C ILE A 3 8.54 -4.05 -22.69
N PHE A 4 7.45 -4.66 -22.23
CA PHE A 4 7.43 -5.52 -21.06
C PHE A 4 6.56 -6.75 -21.34
N ASP A 5 7.19 -7.93 -21.33
CA ASP A 5 6.48 -9.22 -21.36
C ASP A 5 6.54 -9.83 -19.95
N PRO A 6 5.45 -9.73 -19.17
CA PRO A 6 5.44 -10.21 -17.79
C PRO A 6 5.71 -11.71 -17.68
N LYS A 7 5.41 -12.49 -18.73
CA LYS A 7 5.62 -13.94 -18.73
C LYS A 7 7.10 -14.33 -18.70
N ARG A 8 8.00 -13.46 -19.16
CA ARG A 8 9.45 -13.70 -19.10
C ARG A 8 10.02 -13.63 -17.69
N HIS A 9 9.32 -12.93 -16.80
CA HIS A 9 9.73 -12.69 -15.40
C HIS A 9 9.01 -13.62 -14.42
N LEU A 10 8.24 -14.56 -14.91
CA LEU A 10 7.56 -15.56 -14.10
C LEU A 10 8.26 -16.91 -14.17
N PRO A 11 8.11 -17.75 -13.13
CA PRO A 11 8.55 -19.13 -13.19
C PRO A 11 7.88 -19.87 -14.36
N PRO A 12 8.60 -20.76 -15.06
CA PRO A 12 8.03 -21.50 -16.17
C PRO A 12 6.81 -22.31 -15.77
N GLY A 13 5.72 -22.19 -16.53
CA GLY A 13 4.45 -22.89 -16.27
C GLY A 13 3.56 -22.25 -15.21
N TRP A 14 3.99 -21.15 -14.59
CA TRP A 14 3.14 -20.39 -13.69
C TRP A 14 2.17 -19.48 -14.47
N ASP A 15 0.94 -19.40 -13.97
CA ASP A 15 -0.08 -18.58 -14.59
C ASP A 15 0.01 -17.12 -14.13
N TRP A 16 0.05 -16.19 -15.10
CA TRP A 16 0.08 -14.76 -14.83
C TRP A 16 -1.17 -14.27 -14.08
N GLU A 17 -2.34 -14.81 -14.37
CA GLU A 17 -3.60 -14.41 -13.72
C GLU A 17 -3.55 -14.64 -12.21
N ARG A 18 -2.96 -15.76 -11.78
CA ARG A 18 -2.75 -16.02 -10.34
C ARG A 18 -1.86 -14.97 -9.69
N THR A 19 -0.77 -14.59 -10.35
CA THR A 19 0.11 -13.52 -9.85
C THR A 19 -0.65 -12.21 -9.69
N GLN A 20 -1.46 -11.84 -10.70
CA GLN A 20 -2.27 -10.62 -10.64
C GLN A 20 -3.20 -10.59 -9.43
N VAL A 21 -3.82 -11.71 -9.07
CA VAL A 21 -4.69 -11.81 -7.89
C VAL A 21 -3.90 -11.52 -6.59
N TYR A 22 -2.71 -12.12 -6.43
CA TYR A 22 -1.87 -11.85 -5.26
C TYR A 22 -1.42 -10.39 -5.20
N LEU A 23 -0.99 -9.82 -6.33
CA LEU A 23 -0.56 -8.44 -6.41
C LEU A 23 -1.71 -7.48 -6.13
N PHE A 24 -2.87 -7.72 -6.75
CA PHE A 24 -4.07 -6.90 -6.53
C PHE A 24 -4.46 -6.85 -5.05
N TRP A 25 -4.57 -8.01 -4.40
CA TRP A 25 -4.91 -8.06 -2.97
C TRP A 25 -3.80 -7.46 -2.10
N GLY A 26 -2.53 -7.70 -2.44
CA GLY A 26 -1.40 -7.09 -1.74
C GLY A 26 -1.48 -5.56 -1.77
N HIS A 27 -1.64 -4.95 -2.95
CA HIS A 27 -1.79 -3.50 -3.10
C HIS A 27 -3.07 -2.96 -2.45
N ALA A 28 -4.19 -3.67 -2.58
CA ALA A 28 -5.45 -3.26 -1.95
C ALA A 28 -5.32 -3.24 -0.42
N PHE A 29 -4.77 -4.28 0.19
CA PHE A 29 -4.59 -4.33 1.64
C PHE A 29 -3.56 -3.34 2.18
N SER A 30 -2.61 -2.90 1.36
CA SER A 30 -1.64 -1.87 1.77
C SER A 30 -2.22 -0.46 1.67
N THR A 31 -3.02 -0.17 0.65
CA THR A 31 -3.54 1.18 0.37
C THR A 31 -4.83 1.51 1.12
N LEU A 32 -5.74 0.53 1.29
CA LEU A 32 -7.02 0.74 2.00
C LEU A 32 -6.85 1.34 3.41
N PRO A 33 -5.88 0.92 4.24
CA PRO A 33 -5.68 1.52 5.55
C PRO A 33 -5.32 3.01 5.55
N LEU A 34 -4.84 3.56 4.41
CA LEU A 34 -4.62 5.01 4.28
C LEU A 34 -5.92 5.81 4.34
N LEU A 35 -7.05 5.20 3.98
CA LEU A 35 -8.37 5.81 4.19
C LEU A 35 -8.65 6.05 5.68
N GLY A 36 -8.09 5.23 6.56
CA GLY A 36 -8.16 5.43 8.01
C GLY A 36 -7.45 6.71 8.48
N PHE A 37 -6.39 7.13 7.79
CA PHE A 37 -5.78 8.45 8.04
C PHE A 37 -6.77 9.57 7.70
N LEU A 38 -7.45 9.50 6.55
CA LEU A 38 -8.42 10.53 6.14
C LEU A 38 -9.54 10.66 7.16
N SER A 39 -10.12 9.55 7.63
CA SER A 39 -11.16 9.58 8.66
C SER A 39 -10.66 10.27 9.92
N ARG A 40 -9.52 9.82 10.47
CA ARG A 40 -8.93 10.41 11.68
C ARG A 40 -8.58 11.89 11.51
N TYR A 41 -8.08 12.27 10.34
CA TYR A 41 -7.75 13.65 10.03
C TYR A 41 -8.99 14.53 10.00
N PHE A 42 -10.07 14.10 9.32
CA PHE A 42 -11.30 14.87 9.26
C PHE A 42 -11.97 14.98 10.63
N ASP A 43 -11.99 13.89 11.41
CA ASP A 43 -12.50 13.91 12.79
C ASP A 43 -11.70 14.89 13.68
N ALA A 44 -10.37 14.82 13.60
CA ALA A 44 -9.49 15.71 14.34
C ALA A 44 -9.65 17.19 13.90
N ARG A 45 -9.83 17.42 12.59
CA ARG A 45 -10.06 18.76 12.04
C ARG A 45 -11.41 19.31 12.44
N ASP A 46 -12.47 18.50 12.43
CA ASP A 46 -13.80 18.95 12.85
C ASP A 46 -13.86 19.25 14.35
N ALA A 47 -13.05 18.57 15.16
CA ALA A 47 -12.91 18.88 16.59
C ALA A 47 -12.29 20.25 16.87
N LEU A 48 -11.64 20.92 15.89
CA LEU A 48 -11.12 22.28 16.04
C LEU A 48 -12.21 23.35 16.01
N TYR A 49 -13.42 23.00 15.61
CA TYR A 49 -14.49 23.97 15.45
C TYR A 49 -15.53 23.81 16.56
N ILE A 50 -16.05 24.97 17.03
CA ILE A 50 -17.20 25.06 17.92
C ILE A 50 -18.40 25.48 17.09
N TYR A 51 -19.55 24.85 17.36
CA TYR A 51 -20.82 25.20 16.73
C TYR A 51 -21.61 26.06 17.70
N THR A 52 -21.76 27.34 17.40
CA THR A 52 -22.55 28.31 18.19
C THR A 52 -23.89 28.56 17.48
N GLN A 53 -24.97 28.68 18.25
CA GLN A 53 -26.26 29.10 17.69
C GLN A 53 -26.25 30.61 17.45
N GLY A 54 -26.36 31.00 16.20
CA GLY A 54 -26.56 32.38 15.80
C GLY A 54 -27.98 32.85 16.14
N PRO A 55 -28.21 34.18 16.10
CA PRO A 55 -29.49 34.83 16.52
C PRO A 55 -30.71 34.35 15.73
N ASN A 56 -30.52 33.76 14.55
CA ASN A 56 -31.61 33.23 13.70
C ASN A 56 -31.73 31.71 13.77
N GLY A 57 -31.16 31.02 14.78
CA GLY A 57 -31.14 29.58 14.89
C GLY A 57 -30.19 28.89 13.91
N THR A 58 -29.40 29.64 13.14
CA THR A 58 -28.36 29.10 12.27
C THR A 58 -27.15 28.66 13.06
N LEU A 59 -26.62 27.48 12.77
CA LEU A 59 -25.37 27.01 13.38
C LEU A 59 -24.20 27.73 12.70
N LEU A 60 -23.48 28.52 13.47
CA LEU A 60 -22.24 29.18 13.05
C LEU A 60 -21.07 28.27 13.46
N LYS A 61 -20.20 27.93 12.48
CA LYS A 61 -18.99 27.16 12.70
C LYS A 61 -17.83 28.12 12.94
N GLU A 62 -17.35 28.17 14.17
CA GLU A 62 -16.27 29.05 14.59
C GLU A 62 -15.04 28.26 14.99
N LEU A 63 -13.84 28.71 14.55
CA LEU A 63 -12.58 28.07 14.87
C LEU A 63 -12.19 28.38 16.31
N ASP A 64 -11.89 27.35 17.11
CA ASP A 64 -11.35 27.49 18.45
C ASP A 64 -9.81 27.55 18.41
N PRO A 65 -9.18 28.72 18.59
CA PRO A 65 -7.73 28.86 18.51
C PRO A 65 -7.00 28.23 19.70
N SER A 66 -7.71 27.81 20.75
CA SER A 66 -7.12 27.12 21.91
C SER A 66 -6.88 25.64 21.65
N ARG A 67 -7.49 25.09 20.62
CA ARG A 67 -7.35 23.67 20.23
C ARG A 67 -6.25 23.47 19.21
N THR A 68 -5.45 22.45 19.42
CA THR A 68 -4.42 22.02 18.47
C THR A 68 -4.78 20.67 17.87
N ILE A 69 -4.46 20.49 16.59
CA ILE A 69 -4.61 19.20 15.92
C ILE A 69 -3.51 18.24 16.36
N ALA A 70 -3.82 16.95 16.39
CA ALA A 70 -2.81 15.93 16.62
C ALA A 70 -1.66 16.02 15.57
N PRO A 71 -0.40 15.82 15.97
CA PRO A 71 0.72 15.85 15.07
C PRO A 71 0.57 14.78 13.98
N PHE A 72 1.05 15.07 12.78
CA PHE A 72 0.93 14.17 11.62
C PHE A 72 1.37 12.74 11.93
N GLY A 73 2.46 12.57 12.71
CA GLY A 73 2.98 11.27 13.10
C GLY A 73 1.95 10.41 13.84
N GLU A 74 1.17 10.98 14.76
CA GLU A 74 0.14 10.25 15.50
C GLU A 74 -1.04 9.84 14.62
N LEU A 75 -1.40 10.67 13.64
CA LEU A 75 -2.48 10.38 12.71
C LEU A 75 -2.12 9.26 11.72
N ILE A 76 -0.84 9.18 11.31
CA ILE A 76 -0.35 8.19 10.36
C ILE A 76 0.08 6.88 11.02
N LEU A 77 0.49 6.90 12.29
CA LEU A 77 0.84 5.71 13.05
C LEU A 77 -0.40 4.80 13.24
N GLY A 78 -0.19 3.51 13.11
CA GLY A 78 -1.22 2.48 13.30
C GLY A 78 -1.72 1.89 11.98
N THR A 79 -2.96 2.18 11.57
CA THR A 79 -3.59 1.52 10.41
C THR A 79 -2.83 1.63 9.09
N PRO A 80 -2.27 2.80 8.69
CA PRO A 80 -1.49 2.89 7.46
C PRO A 80 -0.23 2.01 7.44
N LEU A 81 0.52 2.00 8.55
CA LEU A 81 1.72 1.16 8.66
C LEU A 81 1.38 -0.34 8.71
N LEU A 82 0.23 -0.70 9.30
CA LEU A 82 -0.25 -2.08 9.29
C LEU A 82 -0.50 -2.57 7.85
N GLY A 83 -1.06 -1.73 6.99
CA GLY A 83 -1.26 -2.06 5.58
C GLY A 83 0.06 -2.38 4.87
N LEU A 84 1.08 -1.55 5.05
CA LEU A 84 2.41 -1.81 4.50
C LEU A 84 3.01 -3.11 5.05
N ALA A 85 2.85 -3.39 6.35
CA ALA A 85 3.31 -4.64 6.96
C ALA A 85 2.60 -5.85 6.34
N CYS A 86 1.30 -5.79 6.09
CA CYS A 86 0.55 -6.84 5.40
C CYS A 86 1.11 -7.10 3.99
N PHE A 87 1.42 -6.04 3.23
CA PHE A 87 2.04 -6.17 1.91
C PHE A 87 3.41 -6.87 1.98
N LEU A 88 4.24 -6.49 2.95
CA LEU A 88 5.55 -7.10 3.16
C LEU A 88 5.47 -8.60 3.52
N VAL A 89 4.34 -9.05 4.08
CA VAL A 89 4.07 -10.48 4.32
C VAL A 89 3.58 -11.18 3.05
N VAL A 90 2.77 -10.53 2.22
CA VAL A 90 2.25 -11.12 0.98
C VAL A 90 3.37 -11.42 -0.02
N MET A 91 4.41 -10.60 -0.09
CA MET A 91 5.52 -10.81 -1.04
C MET A 91 6.32 -12.09 -0.77
N PRO A 92 6.79 -12.39 0.45
CA PRO A 92 7.40 -13.69 0.76
C PRO A 92 6.46 -14.88 0.52
N LEU A 93 5.16 -14.74 0.79
CA LEU A 93 4.17 -15.78 0.48
C LEU A 93 4.08 -16.06 -1.02
N LEU A 94 4.14 -15.02 -1.85
CA LEU A 94 4.18 -15.17 -3.31
C LEU A 94 5.44 -15.89 -3.78
N ILE A 95 6.61 -15.53 -3.22
CA ILE A 95 7.88 -16.20 -3.49
C ILE A 95 7.78 -17.66 -3.09
N TRP A 96 7.29 -17.94 -1.89
CA TRP A 96 7.10 -19.32 -1.41
C TRP A 96 6.18 -20.11 -2.33
N ARG A 97 5.06 -19.52 -2.80
CA ARG A 97 4.16 -20.15 -3.76
C ARG A 97 4.84 -20.47 -5.10
N TYR A 98 5.74 -19.60 -5.58
CA TYR A 98 6.51 -19.86 -6.77
C TYR A 98 7.43 -21.08 -6.61
N TYR A 99 8.07 -21.22 -5.44
CA TYR A 99 8.90 -22.39 -5.14
C TYR A 99 8.05 -23.65 -4.94
N ASP A 100 6.97 -23.56 -4.21
CA ASP A 100 6.07 -24.69 -3.92
C ASP A 100 5.47 -25.29 -5.20
N TRP A 101 5.06 -24.44 -6.14
CA TRP A 101 4.57 -24.86 -7.45
C TRP A 101 5.53 -25.79 -8.18
N HIS A 102 6.83 -25.56 -8.03
CA HIS A 102 7.85 -26.38 -8.68
C HIS A 102 8.19 -27.66 -7.92
N THR A 103 7.89 -27.74 -6.64
CA THR A 103 8.14 -28.94 -5.83
C THR A 103 7.01 -29.96 -5.88
N GLN A 104 5.79 -29.52 -6.21
CA GLN A 104 4.58 -30.36 -6.14
C GLN A 104 4.28 -31.21 -7.38
N GLY A 105 5.03 -31.12 -8.47
CA GLY A 105 4.67 -31.82 -9.71
C GLY A 105 5.79 -32.42 -10.51
N ALA A 106 5.49 -33.56 -11.18
CA ALA A 106 6.38 -34.20 -12.13
C ALA A 106 6.82 -33.29 -13.30
N MET A 107 6.08 -32.21 -13.59
CA MET A 107 6.42 -31.17 -14.56
C MET A 107 7.63 -30.32 -14.16
N SER A 108 7.93 -30.20 -12.87
CA SER A 108 9.02 -29.37 -12.35
C SER A 108 10.39 -29.85 -12.84
N VAL A 109 10.61 -31.16 -12.88
CA VAL A 109 11.89 -31.74 -13.33
C VAL A 109 12.12 -31.50 -14.81
N TYR A 110 11.07 -31.54 -15.63
CA TYR A 110 11.17 -31.28 -17.07
C TYR A 110 11.40 -29.81 -17.40
N THR A 111 10.78 -28.90 -16.68
CA THR A 111 10.97 -27.46 -16.88
C THR A 111 12.32 -26.99 -16.38
N MET A 112 12.82 -27.53 -15.26
CA MET A 112 14.15 -27.22 -14.72
C MET A 112 15.28 -27.73 -15.66
N ARG A 113 15.10 -28.87 -16.35
CA ARG A 113 16.07 -29.39 -17.33
C ARG A 113 16.14 -28.56 -18.60
N ARG A 114 15.13 -27.75 -18.90
CA ARG A 114 15.09 -26.87 -20.09
C ARG A 114 15.65 -25.46 -19.83
N LEU A 115 15.85 -25.09 -18.57
CA LEU A 115 16.51 -23.81 -18.26
C LEU A 115 18.03 -23.99 -18.43
N PRO A 116 18.68 -23.09 -19.17
CA PRO A 116 20.12 -23.15 -19.41
C PRO A 116 20.93 -22.94 -18.11
N ASP A 117 20.38 -22.22 -17.15
CA ASP A 117 21.01 -21.97 -15.85
C ASP A 117 20.01 -22.09 -14.71
N ARG A 118 20.38 -22.75 -13.60
CA ARG A 118 19.59 -22.81 -12.36
C ARG A 118 19.36 -21.43 -11.74
N ARG A 119 20.30 -20.49 -11.93
CA ARG A 119 20.17 -19.11 -11.43
C ARG A 119 19.00 -18.39 -12.08
N GLU A 120 18.72 -18.66 -13.36
CA GLU A 120 17.61 -18.03 -14.07
C GLU A 120 16.27 -18.33 -13.40
N TYR A 121 16.07 -19.55 -12.90
CA TYR A 121 14.86 -19.91 -12.16
C TYR A 121 14.69 -19.06 -10.89
N HIS A 122 15.75 -18.96 -10.07
CA HIS A 122 15.69 -18.14 -8.86
C HIS A 122 15.45 -16.65 -9.19
N CYS A 123 16.13 -16.13 -10.19
CA CYS A 123 15.89 -14.76 -10.65
C CYS A 123 14.43 -14.52 -11.02
N ARG A 124 13.80 -15.44 -11.75
CA ARG A 124 12.38 -15.32 -12.13
C ARG A 124 11.44 -15.39 -10.93
N CYS A 125 11.74 -16.23 -9.94
CA CYS A 125 10.94 -16.29 -8.70
C CYS A 125 10.99 -15.00 -7.88
N TRP A 126 12.10 -14.28 -7.92
CA TRP A 126 12.32 -13.08 -7.10
C TRP A 126 12.01 -11.78 -7.83
N THR A 127 12.17 -11.73 -9.15
CA THR A 127 12.07 -10.48 -9.92
C THR A 127 10.70 -9.81 -9.75
N GLN A 128 9.62 -10.55 -9.94
CA GLN A 128 8.27 -9.98 -9.87
C GLN A 128 7.90 -9.50 -8.45
N PRO A 129 8.10 -10.28 -7.37
CA PRO A 129 7.85 -9.81 -6.01
C PRO A 129 8.69 -8.60 -5.63
N ILE A 130 9.98 -8.56 -6.01
CA ILE A 130 10.86 -7.42 -5.73
C ILE A 130 10.39 -6.16 -6.47
N LEU A 131 10.09 -6.26 -7.77
CA LEU A 131 9.58 -5.13 -8.54
C LEU A 131 8.29 -4.59 -7.94
N SER A 132 7.38 -5.48 -7.54
CA SER A 132 6.12 -5.09 -6.89
C SER A 132 6.36 -4.44 -5.53
N ALA A 133 7.31 -4.95 -4.74
CA ALA A 133 7.66 -4.34 -3.45
C ALA A 133 8.25 -2.93 -3.62
N VAL A 134 9.13 -2.74 -4.61
CA VAL A 134 9.70 -1.41 -4.91
C VAL A 134 8.61 -0.44 -5.39
N ALA A 135 7.73 -0.90 -6.28
CA ALA A 135 6.63 -0.09 -6.78
C ALA A 135 5.66 0.31 -5.64
N GLU A 136 5.35 -0.62 -4.74
CA GLU A 136 4.50 -0.36 -3.57
C GLU A 136 5.13 0.65 -2.60
N LEU A 137 6.42 0.49 -2.28
CA LEU A 137 7.13 1.44 -1.43
C LEU A 137 7.14 2.85 -2.04
N ALA A 138 7.33 2.96 -3.35
CA ALA A 138 7.26 4.23 -4.05
C ALA A 138 5.85 4.84 -4.01
N LEU A 139 4.82 4.04 -4.29
CA LEU A 139 3.42 4.45 -4.20
C LEU A 139 3.07 4.90 -2.77
N PHE A 140 3.46 4.12 -1.78
CA PHE A 140 3.19 4.42 -0.37
C PHE A 140 3.87 5.72 0.07
N ALA A 141 5.13 5.95 -0.35
CA ALA A 141 5.83 7.20 -0.09
C ALA A 141 5.11 8.42 -0.69
N VAL A 142 4.61 8.30 -1.94
CA VAL A 142 3.82 9.36 -2.59
C VAL A 142 2.52 9.61 -1.82
N LEU A 143 1.80 8.57 -1.43
CA LEU A 143 0.54 8.69 -0.70
C LEU A 143 0.74 9.32 0.68
N ILE A 144 1.79 8.93 1.42
CA ILE A 144 2.15 9.59 2.69
C ILE A 144 2.48 11.06 2.46
N GLY A 145 3.22 11.38 1.41
CA GLY A 145 3.51 12.77 1.03
C GLY A 145 2.24 13.58 0.77
N LEU A 146 1.26 13.01 0.07
CA LEU A 146 -0.05 13.64 -0.16
C LEU A 146 -0.84 13.82 1.14
N CYS A 147 -0.83 12.84 2.03
CA CYS A 147 -1.44 12.95 3.36
C CYS A 147 -0.79 14.07 4.19
N TRP A 148 0.54 14.18 4.13
CA TRP A 148 1.27 15.25 4.78
C TRP A 148 0.93 16.64 4.21
N LEU A 149 0.86 16.74 2.89
CA LEU A 149 0.44 17.98 2.21
C LEU A 149 -0.99 18.36 2.61
N LEU A 150 -1.91 17.40 2.66
CA LEU A 150 -3.28 17.63 3.11
C LEU A 150 -3.29 18.15 4.53
N TRP A 151 -2.58 17.49 5.46
CA TRP A 151 -2.47 17.92 6.85
C TRP A 151 -1.87 19.33 6.96
N HIS A 152 -0.81 19.60 6.17
CA HIS A 152 -0.13 20.89 6.21
C HIS A 152 -0.94 22.01 5.59
N CYS A 153 -1.58 21.81 4.45
CA CYS A 153 -2.28 22.87 3.72
C CYS A 153 -3.70 23.11 4.21
N ALA A 154 -4.40 22.05 4.65
CA ALA A 154 -5.82 22.15 5.02
C ALA A 154 -6.05 22.37 6.52
N THR A 155 -5.00 22.31 7.36
CA THR A 155 -5.09 22.64 8.79
C THR A 155 -4.80 24.13 8.99
N PRO A 156 -5.67 24.87 9.73
CA PRO A 156 -5.43 26.26 10.06
C PRO A 156 -4.10 26.46 10.80
N ALA A 157 -3.33 27.47 10.41
CA ALA A 157 -2.01 27.72 11.00
C ALA A 157 -2.03 27.98 12.51
N ALA A 158 -3.14 28.53 13.02
CA ALA A 158 -3.33 28.80 14.44
C ALA A 158 -3.49 27.53 15.31
N CYS A 159 -3.82 26.37 14.69
CA CYS A 159 -4.13 25.12 15.40
C CYS A 159 -3.07 24.02 15.14
N ARG A 160 -1.94 24.34 14.53
CA ARG A 160 -0.83 23.41 14.27
C ARG A 160 0.10 23.28 15.46
#